data_f59609300f5f3444ff3d4e6af6d9f1a4
#
_entry.id   f59609300f5f3444ff3d4e6af6d9f1a4
#
_cell.length_a   1.000
_cell.length_b   1.000
_cell.length_c   1.000
_cell.angle_alpha   90.00
_cell.angle_beta   90.00
_cell.angle_gamma   90.00
#
_symmetry.space_group_name_H-M   'P 1'
#
loop_
_entity.id
_entity.type
_entity.pdbx_description
1 polymer ?
#
loop_
_entity_poly.entity_id
_entity_poly.type
_entity_poly.pdbx_seq_one_letter_code
_entity_poly.pdbx_strand_id
1 'polypeptide(L)'
;MKQLLNTAINAALESGKAILEIYHSGVFDVEIKGDNSPLTKADNVSHNVIISFLTKTDIPVLSEEGKSIAYDERKDWKQLWIVDPIDGTKEFIKRNGEFTVNIALIENQKPQIGVIFVPVTGELYFSTKEIGAFKVKVDLKNYDPETLISKGNKLPLFREDNTFTIVASRSHISPETESFVQEMRDNYGAVNLITKGSSLKLCIVAEGQADCYPRFAPTMEWDTAAGQAICECAGFQVIDWNTKESMLYNRKELLNNWFLVKK
;
A
#
# COMPACT_ATOMS: atom_id res chain seq x y z
N MET A 1 4.82 6.01 19.16
CA MET A 1 4.43 5.25 17.97
C MET A 1 2.98 4.76 17.99
N LYS A 2 2.47 4.16 19.09
CA LYS A 2 1.08 3.64 19.19
C LYS A 2 -0.02 4.67 18.82
N GLN A 3 0.09 5.90 19.33
CA GLN A 3 -0.90 6.95 19.02
C GLN A 3 -0.93 7.32 17.53
N LEU A 4 0.24 7.41 16.87
CA LEU A 4 0.33 7.69 15.44
C LEU A 4 -0.25 6.54 14.61
N LEU A 5 0.00 5.28 15.00
CA LEU A 5 -0.63 4.12 14.37
C LEU A 5 -2.15 4.17 14.48
N ASN A 6 -2.69 4.43 15.67
CA ASN A 6 -4.14 4.56 15.88
C ASN A 6 -4.73 5.70 15.03
N THR A 7 -4.02 6.83 14.90
CA THR A 7 -4.45 7.94 14.03
C THR A 7 -4.52 7.50 12.57
N ALA A 8 -3.50 6.79 12.06
CA ALA A 8 -3.47 6.29 10.69
C ALA A 8 -4.55 5.23 10.43
N ILE A 9 -4.77 4.30 11.38
CA ILE A 9 -5.86 3.31 11.29
C ILE A 9 -7.22 4.00 11.21
N ASN A 10 -7.50 4.95 12.11
CA ASN A 10 -8.77 5.68 12.10
C ASN A 10 -8.96 6.45 10.78
N ALA A 11 -7.91 7.12 10.30
CA ALA A 11 -7.93 7.83 9.03
C ALA A 11 -8.29 6.89 7.86
N ALA A 12 -7.65 5.71 7.80
CA ALA A 12 -7.89 4.72 6.76
C ALA A 12 -9.33 4.14 6.81
N LEU A 13 -9.83 3.84 8.00
CA LEU A 13 -11.18 3.27 8.17
C LEU A 13 -12.29 4.28 7.88
N GLU A 14 -12.17 5.52 8.37
CA GLU A 14 -13.16 6.57 8.08
C GLU A 14 -13.14 6.98 6.61
N SER A 15 -11.94 7.04 5.99
CA SER A 15 -11.80 7.22 4.55
C SER A 15 -12.47 6.07 3.78
N GLY A 16 -12.24 4.82 4.18
CA GLY A 16 -12.86 3.66 3.56
C GLY A 16 -14.39 3.67 3.62
N LYS A 17 -15.01 4.18 4.70
CA LYS A 17 -16.46 4.39 4.78
C LYS A 17 -16.92 5.38 3.71
N ALA A 18 -16.27 6.54 3.63
CA ALA A 18 -16.61 7.57 2.67
C ALA A 18 -16.45 7.10 1.21
N ILE A 19 -15.39 6.32 0.93
CA ILE A 19 -15.18 5.69 -0.37
C ILE A 19 -16.33 4.72 -0.71
N LEU A 20 -16.75 3.87 0.24
CA LEU A 20 -17.81 2.88 0.01
C LEU A 20 -19.17 3.53 -0.26
N GLU A 21 -19.49 4.66 0.34
CA GLU A 21 -20.70 5.41 0.04
C GLU A 21 -20.75 5.79 -1.45
N ILE A 22 -19.64 6.30 -2.00
CA ILE A 22 -19.53 6.65 -3.42
C ILE A 22 -19.50 5.39 -4.29
N TYR A 23 -18.75 4.35 -3.88
CA TYR A 23 -18.64 3.09 -4.60
C TYR A 23 -20.02 2.42 -4.79
N HIS A 24 -20.87 2.46 -3.77
CA HIS A 24 -22.20 1.87 -3.82
C HIS A 24 -23.20 2.75 -4.58
N SER A 25 -23.01 4.07 -4.63
CA SER A 25 -23.87 4.98 -5.41
C SER A 25 -23.77 4.73 -6.92
N GLY A 26 -22.63 4.23 -7.40
CA GLY A 26 -22.34 4.02 -8.81
C GLY A 26 -22.08 5.31 -9.61
N VAL A 27 -22.05 6.48 -8.97
CA VAL A 27 -21.75 7.79 -9.58
C VAL A 27 -20.33 8.19 -9.16
N PHE A 28 -19.38 8.14 -10.09
CA PHE A 28 -17.96 8.31 -9.76
C PHE A 28 -17.39 9.67 -10.12
N ASP A 29 -18.09 10.45 -10.99
CA ASP A 29 -17.64 11.77 -11.47
C ASP A 29 -16.16 11.71 -11.92
N VAL A 30 -15.88 10.83 -12.92
CA VAL A 30 -14.51 10.53 -13.36
C VAL A 30 -13.93 11.71 -14.14
N GLU A 31 -12.79 12.21 -13.70
CA GLU A 31 -11.94 13.17 -14.40
C GLU A 31 -10.64 12.49 -14.85
N ILE A 32 -9.95 13.09 -15.81
CA ILE A 32 -8.64 12.61 -16.28
C ILE A 32 -7.57 13.60 -15.83
N LYS A 33 -6.60 13.12 -15.05
CA LYS A 33 -5.45 13.92 -14.62
C LYS A 33 -4.52 14.24 -15.80
N GLY A 34 -3.58 15.16 -15.60
CA GLY A 34 -2.60 15.56 -16.63
C GLY A 34 -1.67 14.45 -17.10
N ASP A 35 -1.51 13.38 -16.34
CA ASP A 35 -0.75 12.16 -16.65
C ASP A 35 -1.61 11.05 -17.29
N ASN A 36 -2.85 11.34 -17.65
CA ASN A 36 -3.86 10.42 -18.17
C ASN A 36 -4.35 9.35 -17.17
N SER A 37 -4.07 9.48 -15.87
CA SER A 37 -4.69 8.65 -14.85
C SER A 37 -6.11 9.15 -14.51
N PRO A 38 -7.04 8.26 -14.13
CA PRO A 38 -8.36 8.69 -13.68
C PRO A 38 -8.30 9.26 -12.27
N LEU A 39 -9.08 10.30 -12.02
CA LEU A 39 -9.42 10.84 -10.72
C LEU A 39 -10.92 10.73 -10.52
N THR A 40 -11.37 10.30 -9.37
CA THR A 40 -12.79 10.26 -9.05
C THR A 40 -13.10 11.16 -7.85
N LYS A 41 -14.38 11.46 -7.68
CA LYS A 41 -14.84 12.13 -6.47
C LYS A 41 -14.43 11.40 -5.19
N ALA A 42 -14.31 10.07 -5.25
CA ALA A 42 -13.90 9.25 -4.11
C ALA A 42 -12.46 9.52 -3.68
N ASP A 43 -11.54 9.76 -4.63
CA ASP A 43 -10.14 10.10 -4.34
C ASP A 43 -10.05 11.40 -3.52
N ASN A 44 -10.77 12.44 -3.94
CA ASN A 44 -10.81 13.73 -3.24
C ASN A 44 -11.47 13.63 -1.86
N VAL A 45 -12.59 12.90 -1.75
CA VAL A 45 -13.27 12.71 -0.46
C VAL A 45 -12.39 11.92 0.50
N SER A 46 -11.77 10.85 0.04
CA SER A 46 -10.80 10.06 0.79
C SER A 46 -9.64 10.91 1.28
N HIS A 47 -9.02 11.67 0.39
CA HIS A 47 -7.94 12.60 0.72
C HIS A 47 -8.33 13.54 1.86
N ASN A 48 -9.45 14.23 1.73
CA ASN A 48 -9.90 15.21 2.74
C ASN A 48 -10.14 14.55 4.10
N VAL A 49 -10.74 13.36 4.14
CA VAL A 49 -10.93 12.60 5.38
C VAL A 49 -9.57 12.28 6.01
N ILE A 50 -8.63 11.70 5.26
CA ILE A 50 -7.31 11.31 5.78
C ILE A 50 -6.57 12.55 6.32
N ILE A 51 -6.54 13.65 5.57
CA ILE A 51 -5.89 14.90 5.97
C ILE A 51 -6.45 15.44 7.28
N SER A 52 -7.78 15.35 7.50
CA SER A 52 -8.42 15.80 8.74
C SER A 52 -7.93 15.09 10.01
N PHE A 53 -7.41 13.87 9.87
CA PHE A 53 -6.76 13.11 10.96
C PHE A 53 -5.27 13.40 11.06
N LEU A 54 -4.54 13.34 9.95
CA LEU A 54 -3.08 13.39 9.97
C LEU A 54 -2.53 14.77 10.33
N THR A 55 -3.20 15.86 9.93
CA THR A 55 -2.78 17.23 10.30
C THR A 55 -2.79 17.49 11.81
N LYS A 56 -3.52 16.71 12.59
CA LYS A 56 -3.52 16.79 14.07
C LYS A 56 -2.24 16.23 14.70
N THR A 57 -1.36 15.65 13.91
CA THR A 57 -0.09 15.06 14.39
C THR A 57 1.10 16.01 14.28
N ASP A 58 0.90 17.21 13.71
CA ASP A 58 1.95 18.18 13.40
C ASP A 58 3.08 17.65 12.49
N ILE A 59 2.82 16.50 11.81
CA ILE A 59 3.74 15.87 10.86
C ILE A 59 3.27 16.23 9.45
N PRO A 60 4.15 16.72 8.54
CA PRO A 60 3.77 17.07 7.18
C PRO A 60 3.26 15.85 6.40
N VAL A 61 2.37 16.10 5.44
CA VAL A 61 1.72 15.06 4.63
C VAL A 61 2.05 15.25 3.16
N LEU A 62 2.59 14.23 2.53
CA LEU A 62 2.74 14.08 1.08
C LEU A 62 1.66 13.11 0.60
N SER A 63 0.68 13.60 -0.14
CA SER A 63 -0.44 12.79 -0.65
C SER A 63 -0.51 12.90 -2.18
N GLU A 64 -0.89 11.81 -2.85
CA GLU A 64 -1.11 11.80 -4.30
C GLU A 64 -2.08 12.89 -4.74
N GLU A 65 -3.18 13.07 -4.00
CA GLU A 65 -4.23 14.06 -4.30
C GLU A 65 -3.98 15.41 -3.62
N GLY A 66 -2.81 15.57 -3.01
CA GLY A 66 -2.40 16.81 -2.36
C GLY A 66 -1.80 17.83 -3.32
N LYS A 67 -1.43 18.97 -2.76
CA LYS A 67 -0.66 19.95 -3.51
C LYS A 67 0.73 19.39 -3.83
N SER A 68 1.25 19.71 -5.00
CA SER A 68 2.64 19.42 -5.33
C SER A 68 3.56 20.19 -4.37
N ILE A 69 4.44 19.46 -3.68
CA ILE A 69 5.42 20.01 -2.75
C ILE A 69 6.80 19.87 -3.36
N ALA A 70 7.47 21.02 -3.57
CA ALA A 70 8.81 21.04 -4.16
C ALA A 70 9.82 20.28 -3.29
N TYR A 71 10.80 19.63 -3.92
CA TYR A 71 11.81 18.88 -3.18
C TYR A 71 12.59 19.74 -2.17
N ASP A 72 12.91 20.98 -2.53
CA ASP A 72 13.63 21.90 -1.65
C ASP A 72 12.85 22.25 -0.37
N GLU A 73 11.53 22.15 -0.38
CA GLU A 73 10.69 22.32 0.83
C GLU A 73 10.71 21.07 1.72
N ARG A 74 10.70 19.87 1.12
CA ARG A 74 10.52 18.59 1.86
C ARG A 74 11.81 17.81 2.10
N LYS A 75 12.95 18.16 1.47
CA LYS A 75 14.21 17.39 1.56
C LYS A 75 14.74 17.24 2.98
N ASP A 76 14.48 18.22 3.84
CA ASP A 76 14.94 18.25 5.22
C ASP A 76 13.89 17.71 6.24
N TRP A 77 12.74 17.23 5.75
CA TRP A 77 11.74 16.62 6.60
C TRP A 77 12.23 15.28 7.14
N LYS A 78 12.43 15.23 8.45
CA LYS A 78 12.82 13.98 9.13
C LYS A 78 11.69 13.00 9.26
N GLN A 79 10.46 13.50 9.38
CA GLN A 79 9.24 12.71 9.44
C GLN A 79 8.23 13.28 8.45
N LEU A 80 7.49 12.41 7.77
CA LEU A 80 6.35 12.78 6.95
C LEU A 80 5.38 11.61 6.82
N TRP A 81 4.11 11.92 6.63
CA TRP A 81 3.12 10.97 6.16
C TRP A 81 3.17 10.90 4.64
N ILE A 82 3.17 9.68 4.09
CA ILE A 82 2.95 9.44 2.65
C ILE A 82 1.63 8.73 2.50
N VAL A 83 0.76 9.25 1.61
CA VAL A 83 -0.64 8.82 1.50
C VAL A 83 -1.01 8.61 0.04
N ASP A 84 -1.64 7.46 -0.23
CA ASP A 84 -2.45 7.23 -1.41
C ASP A 84 -3.91 7.05 -0.95
N PRO A 85 -4.77 8.01 -1.24
CA PRO A 85 -6.18 7.96 -0.83
C PRO A 85 -6.97 6.82 -1.45
N ILE A 86 -6.68 6.47 -2.72
CA ILE A 86 -7.23 5.30 -3.42
C ILE A 86 -6.21 4.76 -4.42
N ASP A 87 -5.36 3.85 -3.98
CA ASP A 87 -4.55 3.06 -4.91
C ASP A 87 -5.45 2.09 -5.68
N GLY A 88 -5.42 2.18 -6.99
CA GLY A 88 -6.25 1.37 -7.86
C GLY A 88 -7.54 2.05 -8.30
N THR A 89 -7.52 3.33 -8.66
CA THR A 89 -8.70 4.05 -9.18
C THR A 89 -9.32 3.37 -10.40
N LYS A 90 -8.51 2.70 -11.25
CA LYS A 90 -9.02 1.89 -12.37
C LYS A 90 -9.82 0.69 -11.88
N GLU A 91 -9.39 0.03 -10.83
CA GLU A 91 -10.05 -1.10 -10.17
C GLU A 91 -11.34 -0.65 -9.45
N PHE A 92 -11.32 0.54 -8.86
CA PHE A 92 -12.49 1.20 -8.28
C PHE A 92 -13.57 1.43 -9.35
N ILE A 93 -13.21 2.05 -10.48
CA ILE A 93 -14.14 2.32 -11.59
C ILE A 93 -14.69 1.01 -12.17
N LYS A 94 -13.86 -0.03 -12.33
CA LYS A 94 -14.26 -1.36 -12.81
C LYS A 94 -15.09 -2.17 -11.82
N ARG A 95 -15.22 -1.68 -10.58
CA ARG A 95 -15.98 -2.32 -9.50
C ARG A 95 -15.52 -3.74 -9.17
N ASN A 96 -14.22 -4.04 -9.30
CA ASN A 96 -13.67 -5.35 -8.96
C ASN A 96 -13.24 -5.48 -7.48
N GLY A 97 -13.29 -4.39 -6.71
CA GLY A 97 -12.98 -4.37 -5.27
C GLY A 97 -11.49 -4.41 -4.92
N GLU A 98 -10.59 -4.36 -5.89
CA GLU A 98 -9.14 -4.44 -5.67
C GLU A 98 -8.48 -3.06 -5.59
N PHE A 99 -9.01 -2.19 -4.76
CA PHE A 99 -8.44 -0.88 -4.45
C PHE A 99 -8.22 -0.74 -2.94
N THR A 100 -7.27 0.11 -2.55
CA THR A 100 -6.82 0.24 -1.16
C THR A 100 -6.63 1.69 -0.77
N VAL A 101 -6.71 1.98 0.53
CA VAL A 101 -6.24 3.21 1.17
C VAL A 101 -4.88 2.92 1.76
N ASN A 102 -3.85 3.69 1.39
CA ASN A 102 -2.49 3.50 1.86
C ASN A 102 -2.02 4.70 2.67
N ILE A 103 -1.55 4.47 3.89
CA ILE A 103 -1.00 5.51 4.77
C ILE A 103 0.31 4.98 5.38
N ALA A 104 1.39 5.72 5.20
CA ALA A 104 2.69 5.40 5.78
C ALA A 104 3.28 6.56 6.56
N LEU A 105 3.90 6.28 7.70
CA LEU A 105 4.80 7.22 8.36
C LEU A 105 6.23 6.87 7.96
N ILE A 106 6.91 7.86 7.43
CA ILE A 106 8.33 7.78 7.08
C ILE A 106 9.13 8.57 8.12
N GLU A 107 10.23 8.00 8.55
CA GLU A 107 11.23 8.68 9.38
C GLU A 107 12.62 8.44 8.80
N ASN A 108 13.36 9.53 8.57
CA ASN A 108 14.70 9.48 7.96
C ASN A 108 14.72 8.59 6.70
N GLN A 109 13.78 8.85 5.78
CA GLN A 109 13.57 8.16 4.49
C GLN A 109 13.14 6.68 4.60
N LYS A 110 12.90 6.14 5.79
CA LYS A 110 12.51 4.73 6.00
C LYS A 110 11.11 4.62 6.57
N PRO A 111 10.30 3.66 6.11
CA PRO A 111 8.97 3.47 6.63
C PRO A 111 9.01 2.94 8.08
N GLN A 112 8.17 3.52 8.94
CA GLN A 112 8.04 3.17 10.36
C GLN A 112 6.65 2.63 10.69
N ILE A 113 5.62 3.19 10.06
CA ILE A 113 4.23 2.73 10.16
C ILE A 113 3.73 2.46 8.75
N GLY A 114 3.04 1.37 8.56
CA GLY A 114 2.25 1.08 7.37
C GLY A 114 0.83 0.73 7.74
N VAL A 115 -0.12 1.33 7.05
CA VAL A 115 -1.54 0.99 7.13
C VAL A 115 -2.08 0.86 5.71
N ILE A 116 -2.65 -0.29 5.40
CA ILE A 116 -3.37 -0.55 4.14
C ILE A 116 -4.75 -1.06 4.50
N PHE A 117 -5.78 -0.38 4.02
CA PHE A 117 -7.16 -0.81 4.19
C PHE A 117 -7.80 -1.15 2.85
N VAL A 118 -8.50 -2.28 2.79
CA VAL A 118 -9.26 -2.76 1.62
C VAL A 118 -10.74 -2.53 1.90
N PRO A 119 -11.36 -1.44 1.44
CA PRO A 119 -12.70 -1.06 1.86
C PRO A 119 -13.77 -2.13 1.57
N VAL A 120 -13.69 -2.78 0.39
CA VAL A 120 -14.71 -3.74 -0.05
C VAL A 120 -14.71 -5.02 0.79
N THR A 121 -13.53 -5.51 1.18
CA THR A 121 -13.42 -6.75 1.98
C THR A 121 -13.39 -6.49 3.48
N GLY A 122 -13.13 -5.25 3.90
CA GLY A 122 -12.93 -4.87 5.29
C GLY A 122 -11.59 -5.36 5.86
N GLU A 123 -10.64 -5.76 5.03
CA GLU A 123 -9.33 -6.20 5.47
C GLU A 123 -8.43 -5.00 5.75
N LEU A 124 -7.88 -4.97 6.95
CA LEU A 124 -6.93 -3.96 7.41
C LEU A 124 -5.59 -4.61 7.70
N TYR A 125 -4.54 -4.09 7.08
CA TYR A 125 -3.15 -4.43 7.33
C TYR A 125 -2.47 -3.26 8.03
N PHE A 126 -1.72 -3.52 9.07
CA PHE A 126 -0.99 -2.47 9.78
C PHE A 126 0.30 -3.00 10.40
N SER A 127 1.26 -2.12 10.55
CA SER A 127 2.54 -2.48 11.13
C SER A 127 3.24 -1.32 11.82
N THR A 128 4.05 -1.66 12.81
CA THR A 128 5.17 -0.85 13.29
C THR A 128 6.34 -1.77 13.62
N LYS A 129 7.57 -1.23 13.66
CA LYS A 129 8.74 -2.02 14.07
C LYS A 129 8.64 -2.59 15.50
N GLU A 130 7.88 -1.92 16.39
CA GLU A 130 7.72 -2.34 17.78
C GLU A 130 6.81 -3.56 17.92
N ILE A 131 5.72 -3.63 17.14
CA ILE A 131 4.70 -4.67 17.29
C ILE A 131 4.78 -5.75 16.21
N GLY A 132 5.43 -5.47 15.06
CA GLY A 132 5.41 -6.31 13.86
C GLY A 132 4.25 -5.95 12.93
N ALA A 133 3.92 -6.85 12.01
CA ALA A 133 2.84 -6.69 11.03
C ALA A 133 1.63 -7.57 11.38
N PHE A 134 0.44 -7.04 11.11
CA PHE A 134 -0.83 -7.69 11.42
C PHE A 134 -1.86 -7.51 10.31
N LYS A 135 -2.78 -8.48 10.23
CA LYS A 135 -3.99 -8.42 9.42
C LYS A 135 -5.21 -8.64 10.30
N VAL A 136 -6.25 -7.82 10.13
CA VAL A 136 -7.54 -7.99 10.81
C VAL A 136 -8.69 -7.68 9.85
N LYS A 137 -9.81 -8.35 10.01
CA LYS A 137 -11.05 -8.00 9.32
C LYS A 137 -11.88 -7.08 10.21
N VAL A 138 -12.24 -5.93 9.66
CA VAL A 138 -12.95 -4.86 10.37
C VAL A 138 -14.39 -4.79 9.90
N ASP A 139 -15.32 -4.76 10.85
CA ASP A 139 -16.70 -4.34 10.60
C ASP A 139 -16.78 -2.82 10.76
N LEU A 140 -16.88 -2.09 9.66
CA LEU A 140 -16.93 -0.63 9.65
C LEU A 140 -18.12 -0.03 10.41
N LYS A 141 -19.15 -0.83 10.71
CA LYS A 141 -20.33 -0.37 11.49
C LYS A 141 -20.07 -0.45 13.00
N ASN A 142 -19.16 -1.35 13.41
CA ASN A 142 -18.92 -1.59 14.83
C ASN A 142 -17.47 -2.02 15.05
N TYR A 143 -16.56 -1.06 15.18
CA TYR A 143 -15.16 -1.30 15.51
C TYR A 143 -14.68 -0.38 16.64
N ASP A 144 -13.70 -0.87 17.37
CA ASP A 144 -12.96 -0.10 18.36
C ASP A 144 -11.47 -0.19 18.00
N PRO A 145 -10.85 0.92 17.59
CA PRO A 145 -9.45 0.97 17.17
C PRO A 145 -8.47 0.41 18.19
N GLU A 146 -8.74 0.59 19.49
CA GLU A 146 -7.88 0.11 20.57
C GLU A 146 -7.82 -1.42 20.62
N THR A 147 -8.88 -2.09 20.17
CA THR A 147 -8.98 -3.57 20.18
C THR A 147 -8.51 -4.21 18.87
N LEU A 148 -8.37 -3.46 17.77
CA LEU A 148 -7.97 -4.02 16.48
C LEU A 148 -6.58 -4.66 16.53
N ILE A 149 -5.64 -4.04 17.24
CA ILE A 149 -4.27 -4.55 17.38
C ILE A 149 -4.29 -5.93 18.06
N SER A 150 -5.10 -6.09 19.12
CA SER A 150 -5.18 -7.36 19.86
C SER A 150 -5.95 -8.45 19.12
N LYS A 151 -6.82 -8.07 18.17
CA LYS A 151 -7.61 -9.01 17.34
C LYS A 151 -6.90 -9.38 16.03
N GLY A 152 -5.81 -8.70 15.70
CA GLY A 152 -5.07 -8.92 14.46
C GLY A 152 -4.32 -10.25 14.46
N ASN A 153 -4.32 -10.93 13.32
CA ASN A 153 -3.45 -12.06 13.06
C ASN A 153 -2.06 -11.55 12.69
N LYS A 154 -1.05 -12.02 13.41
CA LYS A 154 0.35 -11.65 13.14
C LYS A 154 0.80 -12.23 11.81
N LEU A 155 1.50 -11.43 11.01
CA LEU A 155 2.06 -11.83 9.73
C LEU A 155 3.51 -12.31 9.86
N PRO A 156 3.98 -13.23 9.00
CA PRO A 156 3.20 -13.92 7.96
C PRO A 156 2.26 -14.99 8.53
N LEU A 157 1.20 -15.30 7.76
CA LEU A 157 0.28 -16.40 8.08
C LEU A 157 0.91 -17.75 7.66
N PHE A 158 0.39 -18.83 8.20
CA PHE A 158 0.77 -20.16 7.76
C PHE A 158 0.24 -20.45 6.34
N ARG A 159 1.09 -21.03 5.49
CA ARG A 159 0.76 -21.50 4.13
C ARG A 159 1.12 -22.98 4.02
N GLU A 160 0.17 -23.81 3.64
CA GLU A 160 0.37 -25.26 3.46
C GLU A 160 1.09 -25.59 2.14
N ASP A 161 0.75 -24.87 1.06
CA ASP A 161 1.36 -25.06 -0.26
C ASP A 161 2.76 -24.46 -0.29
N ASN A 162 3.76 -25.29 -0.57
CA ASN A 162 5.17 -24.91 -0.70
C ASN A 162 5.58 -24.60 -2.16
N THR A 163 4.63 -24.60 -3.10
CA THR A 163 4.91 -24.23 -4.49
C THR A 163 5.36 -22.77 -4.55
N PHE A 164 6.51 -22.50 -5.20
CA PHE A 164 7.01 -21.13 -5.33
C PHE A 164 5.95 -20.25 -6.01
N THR A 165 5.54 -19.21 -5.34
CA THR A 165 4.42 -18.38 -5.76
C THR A 165 4.88 -16.94 -5.98
N ILE A 166 4.63 -16.42 -7.16
CA ILE A 166 4.88 -15.03 -7.55
C ILE A 166 3.56 -14.29 -7.59
N VAL A 167 3.50 -13.09 -6.98
CA VAL A 167 2.40 -12.18 -7.25
C VAL A 167 2.83 -11.11 -8.26
N ALA A 168 2.01 -10.82 -9.24
CA ALA A 168 2.28 -9.85 -10.29
C ALA A 168 1.10 -8.89 -10.51
N SER A 169 1.35 -7.79 -11.22
CA SER A 169 0.30 -6.84 -11.58
C SER A 169 -0.67 -7.47 -12.59
N ARG A 170 -1.98 -7.31 -12.36
CA ARG A 170 -3.00 -7.74 -13.32
C ARG A 170 -2.93 -6.96 -14.62
N SER A 171 -2.67 -5.67 -14.54
CA SER A 171 -2.81 -4.72 -15.65
C SER A 171 -1.48 -4.33 -16.31
N HIS A 172 -0.33 -4.72 -15.72
CA HIS A 172 0.99 -4.28 -16.15
C HIS A 172 2.02 -5.41 -15.98
N ILE A 173 1.86 -6.49 -16.75
CA ILE A 173 2.91 -7.51 -16.89
C ILE A 173 3.83 -7.00 -18.01
N SER A 174 5.08 -6.72 -17.66
CA SER A 174 6.11 -6.31 -18.62
C SER A 174 6.91 -7.52 -19.12
N PRO A 175 7.62 -7.41 -20.26
CA PRO A 175 8.51 -8.47 -20.74
C PRO A 175 9.56 -8.88 -19.69
N GLU A 176 10.03 -7.93 -18.87
CA GLU A 176 10.99 -8.19 -17.80
C GLU A 176 10.35 -9.01 -16.68
N THR A 177 9.07 -8.77 -16.37
CA THR A 177 8.32 -9.59 -15.41
C THR A 177 8.14 -11.01 -15.94
N GLU A 178 7.83 -11.18 -17.22
CA GLU A 178 7.70 -12.50 -17.85
C GLU A 178 9.03 -13.25 -17.83
N SER A 179 10.14 -12.56 -18.15
CA SER A 179 11.50 -13.13 -18.08
C SER A 179 11.86 -13.58 -16.67
N PHE A 180 11.52 -12.76 -15.64
CA PHE A 180 11.73 -13.12 -14.24
C PHE A 180 10.90 -14.36 -13.84
N VAL A 181 9.64 -14.44 -14.27
CA VAL A 181 8.80 -15.62 -14.00
C VAL A 181 9.39 -16.87 -14.64
N GLN A 182 9.93 -16.75 -15.87
CA GLN A 182 10.57 -17.89 -16.54
C GLN A 182 11.85 -18.32 -15.80
N GLU A 183 12.69 -17.39 -15.37
CA GLU A 183 13.86 -17.70 -14.54
C GLU A 183 13.48 -18.45 -13.26
N MET A 184 12.40 -18.03 -12.59
CA MET A 184 11.93 -18.72 -11.39
C MET A 184 11.41 -20.13 -11.69
N ARG A 185 10.76 -20.34 -12.84
CA ARG A 185 10.38 -21.70 -13.29
C ARG A 185 11.59 -22.59 -13.54
N ASP A 186 12.64 -22.06 -14.13
CA ASP A 186 13.87 -22.81 -14.39
C ASP A 186 14.56 -23.21 -13.06
N ASN A 187 14.47 -22.35 -12.03
CA ASN A 187 15.11 -22.58 -10.73
C ASN A 187 14.26 -23.47 -9.78
N TYR A 188 12.95 -23.32 -9.78
CA TYR A 188 12.05 -23.96 -8.80
C TYR A 188 11.10 -25.00 -9.40
N GLY A 189 11.08 -25.17 -10.74
CA GLY A 189 10.16 -26.05 -11.44
C GLY A 189 8.75 -25.43 -11.52
N ALA A 190 7.78 -25.98 -10.78
CA ALA A 190 6.43 -25.44 -10.75
C ALA A 190 6.40 -24.08 -10.04
N VAL A 191 5.82 -23.08 -10.70
CA VAL A 191 5.64 -21.72 -10.14
C VAL A 191 4.19 -21.31 -10.29
N ASN A 192 3.56 -20.96 -9.17
CA ASN A 192 2.24 -20.34 -9.17
C ASN A 192 2.34 -18.84 -9.47
N LEU A 193 1.41 -18.32 -10.25
CA LEU A 193 1.30 -16.90 -10.56
C LEU A 193 -0.05 -16.36 -10.07
N ILE A 194 -0.02 -15.47 -9.09
CA ILE A 194 -1.19 -14.73 -8.59
C ILE A 194 -1.19 -13.34 -9.22
N THR A 195 -2.34 -12.89 -9.73
CA THR A 195 -2.47 -11.51 -10.24
C THR A 195 -3.44 -10.72 -9.38
N LYS A 196 -3.01 -9.53 -8.96
CA LYS A 196 -3.82 -8.59 -8.17
C LYS A 196 -3.62 -7.15 -8.61
N GLY A 197 -4.62 -6.30 -8.32
CA GLY A 197 -4.52 -4.85 -8.44
C GLY A 197 -3.86 -4.22 -7.21
N SER A 198 -3.55 -2.93 -7.28
CA SER A 198 -3.21 -2.07 -6.14
C SER A 198 -2.06 -2.59 -5.26
N SER A 199 -1.90 -2.04 -4.08
CA SER A 199 -0.95 -2.47 -3.03
C SER A 199 -1.29 -3.83 -2.40
N LEU A 200 -2.41 -4.47 -2.79
CA LEU A 200 -2.75 -5.85 -2.39
C LEU A 200 -1.62 -6.84 -2.70
N LYS A 201 -0.79 -6.58 -3.71
CA LYS A 201 0.36 -7.42 -4.04
C LYS A 201 1.40 -7.46 -2.92
N LEU A 202 1.65 -6.30 -2.28
CA LEU A 202 2.51 -6.20 -1.10
C LEU A 202 1.87 -6.92 0.10
N CYS A 203 0.55 -6.79 0.27
CA CYS A 203 -0.18 -7.47 1.34
C CYS A 203 -0.08 -9.00 1.21
N ILE A 204 -0.24 -9.56 0.00
CA ILE A 204 -0.15 -11.01 -0.26
C ILE A 204 1.24 -11.55 0.07
N VAL A 205 2.32 -10.81 -0.25
CA VAL A 205 3.68 -11.21 0.15
C VAL A 205 3.82 -11.13 1.66
N ALA A 206 3.38 -10.06 2.29
CA ALA A 206 3.44 -9.90 3.75
C ALA A 206 2.65 -10.98 4.49
N GLU A 207 1.55 -11.48 3.90
CA GLU A 207 0.81 -12.65 4.41
C GLU A 207 1.58 -13.98 4.30
N GLY A 208 2.65 -14.03 3.51
CA GLY A 208 3.35 -15.27 3.18
C GLY A 208 2.62 -16.12 2.15
N GLN A 209 1.60 -15.58 1.47
CA GLN A 209 0.85 -16.30 0.43
C GLN A 209 1.54 -16.24 -0.94
N ALA A 210 2.53 -15.36 -1.10
CA ALA A 210 3.47 -15.37 -2.22
C ALA A 210 4.91 -15.21 -1.71
N ASP A 211 5.85 -15.79 -2.43
CA ASP A 211 7.27 -15.78 -2.09
C ASP A 211 7.96 -14.50 -2.59
N CYS A 212 7.46 -13.93 -3.68
CA CYS A 212 7.98 -12.66 -4.17
C CYS A 212 6.98 -11.85 -5.01
N TYR A 213 7.30 -10.57 -5.16
CA TYR A 213 6.63 -9.62 -6.04
C TYR A 213 7.66 -8.80 -6.81
N PRO A 214 7.95 -9.15 -8.08
CA PRO A 214 8.72 -8.31 -8.98
C PRO A 214 7.87 -7.16 -9.51
N ARG A 215 8.35 -5.94 -9.43
CA ARG A 215 7.70 -4.76 -10.00
C ARG A 215 8.64 -4.05 -10.96
N PHE A 216 8.57 -4.43 -12.24
CA PHE A 216 9.35 -3.86 -13.34
C PHE A 216 8.48 -2.95 -14.22
N ALA A 217 7.75 -2.06 -13.57
CA ALA A 217 6.91 -1.04 -14.18
C ALA A 217 6.77 0.16 -13.22
N PRO A 218 6.43 1.36 -13.70
CA PRO A 218 6.34 2.56 -12.87
C PRO A 218 5.39 2.41 -11.70
N THR A 219 5.78 2.98 -10.56
CA THR A 219 4.97 3.23 -9.36
C THR A 219 5.46 4.49 -8.69
N MET A 220 4.63 5.10 -7.86
CA MET A 220 5.01 6.27 -7.07
C MET A 220 5.31 5.86 -5.62
N GLU A 221 5.93 6.75 -4.86
CA GLU A 221 6.27 6.49 -3.46
C GLU A 221 5.02 6.13 -2.61
N TRP A 222 3.88 6.74 -2.88
CA TRP A 222 2.63 6.49 -2.14
C TRP A 222 2.01 5.11 -2.43
N ASP A 223 2.28 4.50 -3.60
CA ASP A 223 1.82 3.14 -3.92
C ASP A 223 2.53 2.08 -3.06
N THR A 224 3.73 2.39 -2.53
CA THR A 224 4.63 1.37 -1.96
C THR A 224 4.98 1.57 -0.49
N ALA A 225 4.96 2.80 0.02
CA ALA A 225 5.48 3.13 1.34
C ALA A 225 4.79 2.35 2.47
N ALA A 226 3.46 2.27 2.46
CA ALA A 226 2.71 1.51 3.46
C ALA A 226 2.96 0.01 3.35
N GLY A 227 2.97 -0.50 2.11
CA GLY A 227 3.23 -1.91 1.84
C GLY A 227 4.64 -2.34 2.23
N GLN A 228 5.65 -1.51 2.01
CA GLN A 228 7.02 -1.79 2.45
C GLN A 228 7.10 -1.90 3.97
N ALA A 229 6.50 -0.95 4.71
CA ALA A 229 6.47 -1.03 6.18
C ALA A 229 5.89 -2.37 6.66
N ILE A 230 4.79 -2.81 6.03
CA ILE A 230 4.12 -4.07 6.38
C ILE A 230 4.99 -5.27 6.01
N CYS A 231 5.55 -5.31 4.80
CA CYS A 231 6.43 -6.39 4.35
C CYS A 231 7.68 -6.53 5.24
N GLU A 232 8.37 -5.42 5.53
CA GLU A 232 9.58 -5.44 6.38
C GLU A 232 9.26 -5.91 7.80
N CYS A 233 8.13 -5.47 8.38
CA CYS A 233 7.68 -5.91 9.70
C CYS A 233 7.17 -7.36 9.72
N ALA A 234 6.83 -7.94 8.57
CA ALA A 234 6.49 -9.35 8.39
C ALA A 234 7.71 -10.23 8.08
N GLY A 235 8.92 -9.65 7.97
CA GLY A 235 10.18 -10.37 7.72
C GLY A 235 10.57 -10.52 6.26
N PHE A 236 9.96 -9.73 5.37
CA PHE A 236 10.32 -9.64 3.95
C PHE A 236 11.17 -8.40 3.68
N GLN A 237 11.84 -8.37 2.54
CA GLN A 237 12.63 -7.24 2.07
C GLN A 237 11.93 -6.59 0.86
N VAL A 238 12.01 -5.27 0.74
CA VAL A 238 11.59 -4.51 -0.44
C VAL A 238 12.83 -3.82 -1.00
N ILE A 239 13.36 -4.38 -2.09
CA ILE A 239 14.69 -4.06 -2.62
C ILE A 239 14.52 -3.23 -3.89
N ASP A 240 15.12 -2.05 -3.90
CA ASP A 240 15.30 -1.24 -5.10
C ASP A 240 16.16 -2.00 -6.11
N TRP A 241 15.63 -2.18 -7.33
CA TRP A 241 16.30 -2.99 -8.35
C TRP A 241 17.62 -2.37 -8.84
N ASN A 242 17.77 -1.06 -8.77
CA ASN A 242 18.98 -0.37 -9.23
C ASN A 242 20.09 -0.38 -8.16
N THR A 243 19.73 -0.04 -6.91
CA THR A 243 20.70 0.08 -5.83
C THR A 243 20.98 -1.24 -5.13
N LYS A 244 20.09 -2.24 -5.22
CA LYS A 244 20.10 -3.52 -4.50
C LYS A 244 19.97 -3.36 -2.97
N GLU A 245 19.56 -2.19 -2.52
CA GLU A 245 19.32 -1.85 -1.13
C GLU A 245 17.81 -1.68 -0.86
N SER A 246 17.42 -1.54 0.41
CA SER A 246 16.02 -1.24 0.77
C SER A 246 15.58 0.09 0.14
N MET A 247 14.35 0.13 -0.39
CA MET A 247 13.81 1.36 -0.98
C MET A 247 13.74 2.48 0.07
N LEU A 248 14.02 3.70 -0.38
CA LEU A 248 13.97 4.93 0.41
C LEU A 248 12.88 5.86 -0.11
N TYR A 249 12.35 6.69 0.75
CA TYR A 249 11.24 7.62 0.48
C TYR A 249 11.65 9.08 0.69
N ASN A 250 10.77 10.00 0.29
CA ASN A 250 11.06 11.44 0.25
C ASN A 250 12.26 11.77 -0.65
N ARG A 251 12.38 11.05 -1.74
CA ARG A 251 13.44 11.28 -2.73
C ARG A 251 13.10 12.49 -3.60
N LYS A 252 14.09 13.01 -4.32
CA LYS A 252 13.88 14.12 -5.27
C LYS A 252 12.79 13.78 -6.29
N GLU A 253 12.93 12.61 -6.92
CA GLU A 253 11.91 12.05 -7.81
C GLU A 253 11.04 11.08 -7.02
N LEU A 254 9.73 11.34 -7.03
CA LEU A 254 8.75 10.49 -6.33
C LEU A 254 8.40 9.21 -7.10
N LEU A 255 8.81 9.12 -8.37
CA LEU A 255 8.72 7.90 -9.16
C LEU A 255 9.71 6.86 -8.62
N ASN A 256 9.23 5.67 -8.30
CA ASN A 256 10.06 4.57 -7.84
C ASN A 256 10.92 3.98 -8.97
N ASN A 257 12.11 3.53 -8.62
CA ASN A 257 12.80 2.53 -9.41
C ASN A 257 12.00 1.22 -9.44
N TRP A 258 12.33 0.33 -10.34
CA TRP A 258 11.86 -1.04 -10.25
C TRP A 258 12.27 -1.64 -8.91
N PHE A 259 11.50 -2.60 -8.41
CA PHE A 259 11.81 -3.24 -7.13
C PHE A 259 11.40 -4.71 -7.10
N LEU A 260 11.96 -5.42 -6.13
CA LEU A 260 11.63 -6.80 -5.82
C LEU A 260 11.28 -6.91 -4.34
N VAL A 261 10.10 -7.47 -4.05
CA VAL A 261 9.76 -7.91 -2.70
C VAL A 261 10.05 -9.39 -2.59
N LYS A 262 10.76 -9.80 -1.55
CA LYS A 262 11.09 -11.22 -1.28
C LYS A 262 11.41 -11.45 0.18
N LYS A 263 11.48 -12.71 0.57
CA LYS A 263 11.96 -13.14 1.89
C LYS A 263 13.46 -13.00 2.03
#